data_706cb126433c9dcd05a5e3b46b99f742
#
_entry.id   706cb126433c9dcd05a5e3b46b99f742
#
_cell.length_a   1.000
_cell.length_b   1.000
_cell.length_c   1.000
_cell.angle_alpha   90.00
_cell.angle_beta   90.00
_cell.angle_gamma   90.00
#
_symmetry.space_group_name_H-M   'P 1'
#
loop_
_entity.id
_entity.type
_entity.pdbx_description
1 polymer ?
#
loop_
_entity_poly.entity_id
_entity_poly.type
_entity_poly.pdbx_seq_one_letter_code
_entity_poly.pdbx_strand_id
1 'polypeptide(L)'
;METAPLEAIVKAYGTPCFVFDEAALARRMHAVREIVGERMRLCYSVKANPFLIPAMCGLVETLEVCSPGELEICMALGVRPDAILFSGVNKTWRDVERAMDAGVTRFTCESPLHVRLIDEAAQSRGRVYPVLLRLTAGSQFGMDEADLLAAVA
;
A
#
# COMPACT_ATOMS: atom_id res chain seq x y z
N MET A 1 -11.98 15.66 24.49
CA MET A 1 -12.32 14.43 23.75
C MET A 1 -13.21 13.61 24.66
N GLU A 2 -14.50 13.60 24.39
CA GLU A 2 -15.40 12.64 25.07
C GLU A 2 -15.21 11.29 24.36
N THR A 3 -14.34 10.47 24.92
CA THR A 3 -14.37 9.05 24.60
C THR A 3 -15.70 8.52 25.08
N ALA A 4 -16.48 7.90 24.20
CA ALA A 4 -17.60 7.09 24.63
C ALA A 4 -17.11 6.23 25.82
N PRO A 5 -17.80 6.17 26.96
CA PRO A 5 -17.30 5.44 28.11
C PRO A 5 -17.03 4.01 27.67
N LEU A 6 -15.83 3.50 27.91
CA LEU A 6 -15.46 2.12 27.57
C LEU A 6 -16.50 1.11 28.06
N GLU A 7 -17.14 1.42 29.19
CA GLU A 7 -18.26 0.64 29.73
C GLU A 7 -19.44 0.50 28.77
N ALA A 8 -19.80 1.56 28.03
CA ALA A 8 -20.87 1.50 27.04
C ALA A 8 -20.49 0.58 25.86
N ILE A 9 -19.23 0.62 25.43
CA ILE A 9 -18.70 -0.24 24.37
C ILE A 9 -18.71 -1.71 24.83
N VAL A 10 -18.19 -1.98 26.03
CA VAL A 10 -18.19 -3.32 26.61
C VAL A 10 -19.61 -3.86 26.76
N LYS A 11 -20.55 -3.03 27.20
CA LYS A 11 -21.96 -3.43 27.33
C LYS A 11 -22.60 -3.74 25.98
N ALA A 12 -22.24 -3.01 24.92
CA ALA A 12 -22.82 -3.19 23.59
C ALA A 12 -22.21 -4.37 22.82
N TYR A 13 -20.90 -4.58 22.94
CA TYR A 13 -20.15 -5.53 22.11
C TYR A 13 -19.49 -6.67 22.87
N GLY A 14 -19.47 -6.62 24.20
CA GLY A 14 -18.82 -7.64 25.04
C GLY A 14 -17.31 -7.50 25.12
N THR A 15 -16.67 -8.49 25.76
CA THR A 15 -15.22 -8.63 25.86
C THR A 15 -14.81 -10.06 25.53
N PRO A 16 -13.58 -10.29 24.94
CA PRO A 16 -12.60 -9.28 24.57
C PRO A 16 -12.98 -8.53 23.27
N CYS A 17 -12.66 -7.22 23.18
CA CYS A 17 -12.87 -6.44 21.97
C CYS A 17 -11.73 -5.43 21.79
N PHE A 18 -11.44 -5.09 20.54
CA PHE A 18 -10.53 -4.00 20.19
C PHE A 18 -11.36 -2.73 19.97
N VAL A 19 -10.89 -1.62 20.54
CA VAL A 19 -11.51 -0.30 20.35
C VAL A 19 -10.54 0.58 19.59
N PHE A 20 -11.01 1.18 18.49
CA PHE A 20 -10.23 2.07 17.67
C PHE A 20 -10.83 3.49 17.70
N ASP A 21 -9.98 4.49 18.02
CA ASP A 21 -10.36 5.91 18.03
C ASP A 21 -9.94 6.58 16.72
N GLU A 22 -10.87 6.70 15.77
CA GLU A 22 -10.64 7.36 14.48
C GLU A 22 -10.25 8.84 14.63
N ALA A 23 -10.79 9.53 15.64
CA ALA A 23 -10.43 10.92 15.87
C ALA A 23 -8.98 11.07 16.36
N ALA A 24 -8.49 10.11 17.15
CA ALA A 24 -7.08 10.07 17.53
C ALA A 24 -6.17 9.80 16.31
N LEU A 25 -6.58 8.89 15.40
CA LEU A 25 -5.88 8.68 14.14
C LEU A 25 -5.81 9.95 13.31
N ALA A 26 -6.95 10.61 13.08
CA ALA A 26 -7.00 11.84 12.29
C ALA A 26 -6.07 12.92 12.86
N ARG A 27 -6.12 13.15 14.18
CA ARG A 27 -5.19 14.09 14.85
C ARG A 27 -3.73 13.72 14.64
N ARG A 28 -3.40 12.41 14.74
CA ARG A 28 -2.03 11.94 14.51
C ARG A 28 -1.58 12.19 13.09
N MET A 29 -2.44 11.93 12.12
CA MET A 29 -2.13 12.11 10.70
C MET A 29 -1.98 13.60 10.35
N HIS A 30 -2.79 14.49 10.95
CA HIS A 30 -2.59 15.95 10.83
C HIS A 30 -1.22 16.37 11.37
N ALA A 31 -0.85 15.93 12.57
CA ALA A 31 0.46 16.24 13.13
C ALA A 31 1.63 15.73 12.26
N VAL A 32 1.50 14.54 11.68
CA VAL A 32 2.49 14.02 10.72
C VAL A 32 2.55 14.92 9.49
N ARG A 33 1.40 15.33 8.94
CA ARG A 33 1.33 16.21 7.76
C ARG A 33 1.98 17.56 8.01
N GLU A 34 1.78 18.14 9.18
CA GLU A 34 2.42 19.41 9.58
C GLU A 34 3.96 19.30 9.59
N ILE A 35 4.49 18.14 10.03
CA ILE A 35 5.94 17.92 10.09
C ILE A 35 6.53 17.70 8.67
N VAL A 36 5.91 16.85 7.86
CA VAL A 36 6.45 16.47 6.55
C VAL A 36 6.12 17.48 5.45
N GLY A 37 5.09 18.30 5.65
CA GLY A 37 4.62 19.30 4.69
C GLY A 37 3.96 18.71 3.45
N GLU A 38 3.55 19.55 2.53
CA GLU A 38 2.84 19.17 1.31
C GLU A 38 3.74 18.54 0.23
N ARG A 39 5.06 18.66 0.37
CA ARG A 39 6.02 18.11 -0.59
C ARG A 39 6.15 16.58 -0.50
N MET A 40 5.76 16.01 0.63
CA MET A 40 5.81 14.56 0.85
C MET A 40 4.40 13.96 0.73
N ARG A 41 4.32 12.88 -0.03
CA ARG A 41 3.11 12.06 -0.11
C ARG A 41 3.15 10.98 0.95
N LEU A 42 2.05 10.83 1.68
CA LEU A 42 1.93 9.78 2.68
C LEU A 42 1.41 8.51 2.02
N CYS A 43 2.00 7.39 2.42
CA CYS A 43 1.58 6.07 1.97
C CYS A 43 1.29 5.19 3.18
N TYR A 44 0.10 4.60 3.23
CA TYR A 44 -0.27 3.65 4.27
C TYR A 44 -0.02 2.22 3.81
N SER A 45 0.76 1.48 4.57
CA SER A 45 1.01 0.05 4.30
C SER A 45 -0.12 -0.80 4.88
N VAL A 46 -0.96 -1.37 4.00
CA VAL A 46 -2.17 -2.12 4.36
C VAL A 46 -1.88 -3.32 5.26
N LYS A 47 -0.74 -3.99 5.06
CA LYS A 47 -0.28 -5.12 5.89
C LYS A 47 -0.21 -4.80 7.39
N ALA A 48 -0.05 -3.53 7.76
CA ALA A 48 0.00 -3.15 9.18
C ALA A 48 -1.34 -3.38 9.88
N ASN A 49 -2.45 -2.97 9.24
CA ASN A 49 -3.80 -3.22 9.71
C ASN A 49 -4.84 -2.94 8.61
N PRO A 50 -5.36 -3.95 7.90
CA PRO A 50 -6.32 -3.75 6.81
C PRO A 50 -7.67 -3.17 7.28
N PHE A 51 -8.03 -3.30 8.54
CA PHE A 51 -9.27 -2.70 9.07
C PHE A 51 -9.25 -1.17 9.08
N LEU A 52 -8.08 -0.56 8.99
CA LEU A 52 -7.93 0.89 8.95
C LEU A 52 -8.06 1.50 7.55
N ILE A 53 -8.21 0.70 6.50
CA ILE A 53 -8.32 1.21 5.12
C ILE A 53 -9.38 2.31 5.01
N PRO A 54 -10.63 2.15 5.48
CA PRO A 54 -11.64 3.21 5.37
C PRO A 54 -11.24 4.50 6.08
N ALA A 55 -10.66 4.39 7.28
CA ALA A 55 -10.23 5.55 8.05
C ALA A 55 -8.99 6.23 7.46
N MET A 56 -8.12 5.48 6.78
CA MET A 56 -6.92 6.01 6.11
C MET A 56 -7.22 6.65 4.76
N CYS A 57 -8.29 6.21 4.08
CA CYS A 57 -8.75 6.84 2.84
C CYS A 57 -9.12 8.32 3.12
N GLY A 58 -8.45 9.23 2.43
CA GLY A 58 -8.60 10.68 2.67
C GLY A 58 -7.57 11.29 3.64
N LEU A 59 -6.83 10.48 4.39
CA LEU A 59 -5.72 10.92 5.23
C LEU A 59 -4.35 10.72 4.57
N VAL A 60 -4.27 9.84 3.58
CA VAL A 60 -3.06 9.54 2.81
C VAL A 60 -3.35 9.57 1.31
N GLU A 61 -2.31 9.78 0.51
CA GLU A 61 -2.42 9.80 -0.94
C GLU A 61 -2.33 8.43 -1.57
N THR A 62 -1.77 7.46 -0.85
CA THR A 62 -1.48 6.13 -1.41
C THR A 62 -1.66 5.05 -0.35
N LEU A 63 -2.15 3.90 -0.79
CA LEU A 63 -2.21 2.66 -0.02
C LEU A 63 -1.24 1.65 -0.65
N GLU A 64 -0.28 1.16 0.13
CA GLU A 64 0.63 0.10 -0.31
C GLU A 64 0.00 -1.26 0.00
N VAL A 65 -0.18 -2.07 -1.04
CA VAL A 65 -0.60 -3.47 -0.92
C VAL A 65 0.57 -4.39 -1.26
N CYS A 66 0.75 -5.43 -0.48
CA CYS A 66 1.88 -6.37 -0.60
C CYS A 66 1.46 -7.77 -1.05
N SER A 67 0.17 -7.98 -1.28
CA SER A 67 -0.38 -9.25 -1.73
C SER A 67 -1.64 -9.08 -2.57
N PRO A 68 -2.02 -10.10 -3.38
CA PRO A 68 -3.30 -10.09 -4.10
C PRO A 68 -4.51 -9.96 -3.16
N GLY A 69 -4.46 -10.59 -1.99
CA GLY A 69 -5.55 -10.51 -1.00
C GLY A 69 -5.74 -9.09 -0.46
N GLU A 70 -4.66 -8.37 -0.19
CA GLU A 70 -4.75 -6.96 0.22
C GLU A 70 -5.31 -6.08 -0.91
N LEU A 71 -4.95 -6.36 -2.17
CA LEU A 71 -5.54 -5.70 -3.33
C LEU A 71 -7.05 -5.94 -3.41
N GLU A 72 -7.49 -7.18 -3.22
CA GLU A 72 -8.92 -7.53 -3.22
C GLU A 72 -9.69 -6.79 -2.15
N ILE A 73 -9.14 -6.69 -0.94
CA ILE A 73 -9.76 -5.94 0.16
C ILE A 73 -9.89 -4.46 -0.24
N CYS A 74 -8.84 -3.85 -0.77
CA CYS A 74 -8.88 -2.46 -1.23
C CYS A 74 -9.94 -2.25 -2.31
N MET A 75 -10.00 -3.13 -3.31
CA MET A 75 -10.99 -3.05 -4.39
C MET A 75 -12.43 -3.22 -3.87
N ALA A 76 -12.65 -4.19 -2.96
CA ALA A 76 -13.96 -4.42 -2.33
C ALA A 76 -14.44 -3.21 -1.50
N LEU A 77 -13.51 -2.45 -0.92
CA LEU A 77 -13.78 -1.22 -0.17
C LEU A 77 -13.89 0.03 -1.07
N GLY A 78 -13.80 -0.12 -2.40
CA GLY A 78 -13.91 0.98 -3.34
C GLY A 78 -12.70 1.93 -3.38
N VAL A 79 -11.54 1.45 -2.95
CA VAL A 79 -10.30 2.23 -3.08
C VAL A 79 -10.00 2.44 -4.56
N ARG A 80 -9.71 3.68 -4.94
CA ARG A 80 -9.36 3.98 -6.33
C ARG A 80 -8.04 3.33 -6.72
N PRO A 81 -7.96 2.63 -7.87
CA PRO A 81 -6.76 1.91 -8.29
C PRO A 81 -5.52 2.81 -8.44
N ASP A 82 -5.71 4.08 -8.83
CA ASP A 82 -4.63 5.07 -8.95
C ASP A 82 -4.05 5.52 -7.61
N ALA A 83 -4.77 5.26 -6.51
CA ALA A 83 -4.28 5.44 -5.14
C ALA A 83 -3.52 4.21 -4.61
N ILE A 84 -3.41 3.13 -5.37
CA ILE A 84 -2.74 1.90 -4.94
C ILE A 84 -1.30 1.84 -5.46
N LEU A 85 -0.38 1.48 -4.59
CA LEU A 85 0.98 1.05 -4.91
C LEU A 85 1.07 -0.47 -4.69
N PHE A 86 1.22 -1.23 -5.77
CA PHE A 86 1.36 -2.69 -5.67
C PHE A 86 2.81 -3.07 -5.39
N SER A 87 3.03 -3.47 -4.17
CA SER A 87 4.33 -3.87 -3.61
C SER A 87 4.41 -5.39 -3.43
N GLY A 88 5.23 -5.83 -2.48
CA GLY A 88 5.37 -7.24 -2.12
C GLY A 88 6.55 -7.93 -2.81
N VAL A 89 7.13 -8.90 -2.11
CA VAL A 89 8.37 -9.57 -2.49
C VAL A 89 8.17 -10.80 -3.37
N ASN A 90 6.94 -11.29 -3.46
CA ASN A 90 6.60 -12.51 -4.21
C ASN A 90 5.51 -12.21 -5.25
N LYS A 91 5.87 -11.41 -6.26
CA LYS A 91 4.97 -11.14 -7.38
C LYS A 91 5.07 -12.26 -8.42
N THR A 92 3.94 -12.82 -8.80
CA THR A 92 3.82 -13.70 -9.95
C THR A 92 3.28 -12.93 -11.16
N TRP A 93 3.40 -13.51 -12.34
CA TRP A 93 2.78 -12.99 -13.56
C TRP A 93 1.28 -12.68 -13.36
N ARG A 94 0.55 -13.64 -12.78
CA ARG A 94 -0.89 -13.51 -12.50
C ARG A 94 -1.20 -12.34 -11.56
N ASP A 95 -0.36 -12.09 -10.57
CA ASP A 95 -0.57 -10.99 -9.62
C ASP A 95 -0.41 -9.65 -10.30
N VAL A 96 0.60 -9.52 -11.18
CA VAL A 96 0.84 -8.30 -11.96
C VAL A 96 -0.30 -8.05 -12.93
N GLU A 97 -0.71 -9.06 -13.71
CA GLU A 97 -1.85 -8.95 -14.63
C GLU A 97 -3.11 -8.52 -13.90
N ARG A 98 -3.44 -9.19 -12.80
CA ARG A 98 -4.62 -8.88 -12.00
C ARG A 98 -4.62 -7.46 -11.45
N ALA A 99 -3.47 -6.98 -10.97
CA ALA A 99 -3.33 -5.61 -10.50
C ALA A 99 -3.52 -4.60 -11.64
N MET A 100 -2.93 -4.85 -12.82
CA MET A 100 -3.09 -4.00 -13.99
C MET A 100 -4.53 -3.99 -14.52
N ASP A 101 -5.20 -5.15 -14.53
CA ASP A 101 -6.60 -5.29 -14.95
C ASP A 101 -7.55 -4.59 -13.96
N ALA A 102 -7.22 -4.59 -12.68
CA ALA A 102 -7.92 -3.79 -11.67
C ALA A 102 -7.67 -2.27 -11.80
N GLY A 103 -6.77 -1.85 -12.69
CA GLY A 103 -6.46 -0.44 -12.95
C GLY A 103 -5.31 0.13 -12.10
N VAL A 104 -4.57 -0.71 -11.37
CA VAL A 104 -3.36 -0.27 -10.65
C VAL A 104 -2.31 0.16 -11.66
N THR A 105 -1.69 1.31 -11.40
CA THR A 105 -0.72 1.91 -12.33
C THR A 105 0.68 2.04 -11.75
N ARG A 106 0.89 1.74 -10.48
CA ARG A 106 2.18 1.92 -9.80
C ARG A 106 2.62 0.64 -9.09
N PHE A 107 3.88 0.26 -9.32
CA PHE A 107 4.45 -0.98 -8.81
C PHE A 107 5.81 -0.72 -8.16
N THR A 108 6.20 -1.58 -7.20
CA THR A 108 7.59 -1.67 -6.74
C THR A 108 8.25 -2.90 -7.35
N CYS A 109 9.52 -2.79 -7.71
CA CYS A 109 10.37 -3.91 -8.13
C CYS A 109 11.43 -4.17 -7.07
N GLU A 110 11.47 -5.39 -6.56
CA GLU A 110 12.42 -5.84 -5.54
C GLU A 110 13.41 -6.87 -6.10
N SER A 111 13.31 -7.17 -7.41
CA SER A 111 14.20 -8.09 -8.11
C SER A 111 14.16 -7.85 -9.63
N PRO A 112 15.16 -8.28 -10.39
CA PRO A 112 15.13 -8.28 -11.85
C PRO A 112 13.95 -9.06 -12.43
N LEU A 113 13.48 -10.11 -11.74
CA LEU A 113 12.28 -10.84 -12.11
C LEU A 113 11.05 -9.92 -12.10
N HIS A 114 10.87 -9.11 -11.07
CA HIS A 114 9.73 -8.19 -11.00
C HIS A 114 9.74 -7.16 -12.14
N VAL A 115 10.94 -6.68 -12.51
CA VAL A 115 11.08 -5.76 -13.66
C VAL A 115 10.58 -6.45 -14.93
N ARG A 116 11.06 -7.67 -15.23
CA ARG A 116 10.62 -8.43 -16.41
C ARG A 116 9.11 -8.69 -16.42
N LEU A 117 8.54 -9.14 -15.29
CA LEU A 117 7.10 -9.44 -15.21
C LEU A 117 6.25 -8.20 -15.50
N ILE A 118 6.65 -7.05 -14.96
CA ILE A 118 5.91 -5.80 -15.15
C ILE A 118 6.11 -5.29 -16.59
N ASP A 119 7.31 -5.37 -17.13
CA ASP A 119 7.62 -4.96 -18.49
C ASP A 119 6.84 -5.78 -19.52
N GLU A 120 6.88 -7.10 -19.45
CA GLU A 120 6.13 -7.99 -20.33
C GLU A 120 4.62 -7.72 -20.25
N ALA A 121 4.07 -7.54 -19.05
CA ALA A 121 2.66 -7.23 -18.86
C ALA A 121 2.31 -5.83 -19.39
N ALA A 122 3.22 -4.86 -19.29
CA ALA A 122 3.07 -3.51 -19.83
C ALA A 122 3.08 -3.53 -21.37
N GLN A 123 4.04 -4.25 -21.97
CA GLN A 123 4.13 -4.42 -23.42
C GLN A 123 2.86 -5.05 -24.01
N SER A 124 2.32 -6.10 -23.38
CA SER A 124 1.08 -6.75 -23.84
C SER A 124 -0.13 -5.81 -23.86
N ARG A 125 -0.09 -4.73 -23.06
CA ARG A 125 -1.13 -3.70 -22.96
C ARG A 125 -0.82 -2.43 -23.75
N GLY A 126 0.36 -2.34 -24.37
CA GLY A 126 0.81 -1.13 -25.08
C GLY A 126 0.88 0.10 -24.18
N ARG A 127 1.20 -0.07 -22.89
CA ARG A 127 1.22 0.99 -21.88
C ARG A 127 2.54 1.02 -21.13
N VAL A 128 2.91 2.21 -20.64
CA VAL A 128 4.04 2.40 -19.73
C VAL A 128 3.53 2.49 -18.30
N TYR A 129 4.19 1.77 -17.40
CA TYR A 129 3.88 1.79 -15.97
C TYR A 129 5.08 2.29 -15.18
N PRO A 130 4.92 3.33 -14.34
CA PRO A 130 5.97 3.78 -13.45
C PRO A 130 6.26 2.73 -12.36
N VAL A 131 7.53 2.47 -12.14
CA VAL A 131 8.00 1.53 -11.11
C VAL A 131 8.93 2.22 -10.12
N LEU A 132 8.89 1.76 -8.88
CA LEU A 132 9.87 2.09 -7.85
C LEU A 132 10.83 0.92 -7.72
N LEU A 133 12.11 1.13 -8.00
CA LEU A 133 13.15 0.13 -7.80
C LEU A 133 13.64 0.19 -6.36
N ARG A 134 13.67 -0.95 -5.69
CA ARG A 134 14.13 -1.06 -4.30
C ARG A 134 15.57 -1.51 -4.26
N LEU A 135 16.45 -0.62 -3.78
CA LEU A 135 17.82 -0.97 -3.42
C LEU A 135 17.85 -1.67 -2.06
N THR A 136 18.62 -2.76 -1.92
CA THR A 136 18.83 -3.39 -0.62
C THR A 136 19.74 -2.56 0.26
N ALA A 137 19.44 -2.56 1.55
CA ALA A 137 20.32 -1.98 2.59
C ALA A 137 20.99 -3.08 3.42
N GLY A 138 21.38 -4.18 2.78
CA GLY A 138 21.99 -5.34 3.45
C GLY A 138 20.97 -6.31 4.06
N SER A 139 19.68 -6.18 3.70
CA SER A 139 18.61 -7.10 4.10
C SER A 139 18.25 -8.05 2.94
N GLN A 140 17.36 -8.99 3.22
CA GLN A 140 16.79 -9.91 2.20
C GLN A 140 15.89 -9.22 1.18
N PHE A 141 15.63 -7.93 1.31
CA PHE A 141 14.70 -7.18 0.46
C PHE A 141 15.45 -6.23 -0.47
N GLY A 142 14.94 -6.13 -1.70
CA GLY A 142 15.49 -5.24 -2.72
C GLY A 142 16.60 -5.88 -3.54
N MET A 143 17.01 -5.17 -4.59
CA MET A 143 18.09 -5.52 -5.51
C MET A 143 19.41 -4.95 -5.00
N ASP A 144 20.52 -5.59 -5.32
CA ASP A 144 21.84 -4.96 -5.18
C ASP A 144 22.02 -3.83 -6.22
N GLU A 145 23.12 -3.10 -6.09
CA GLU A 145 23.41 -1.95 -6.95
C GLU A 145 23.57 -2.37 -8.42
N ALA A 146 24.20 -3.52 -8.68
CA ALA A 146 24.45 -3.99 -10.04
C ALA A 146 23.13 -4.36 -10.75
N ASP A 147 22.26 -5.11 -10.07
CA ASP A 147 20.93 -5.45 -10.56
C ASP A 147 20.05 -4.22 -10.78
N LEU A 148 20.13 -3.25 -9.87
CA LEU A 148 19.36 -2.01 -9.97
C LEU A 148 19.84 -1.17 -11.17
N LEU A 149 21.15 -1.01 -11.35
CA LEU A 149 21.70 -0.28 -12.50
C LEU A 149 21.37 -0.98 -13.81
N ALA A 150 21.41 -2.29 -13.87
CA ALA A 150 21.00 -3.06 -15.05
C ALA A 150 19.51 -2.90 -15.36
N ALA A 151 18.65 -2.69 -14.36
CA ALA A 151 17.22 -2.47 -14.55
C ALA A 151 16.88 -1.07 -15.08
N VAL A 152 17.82 -0.11 -15.04
CA VAL A 152 17.62 1.29 -15.49
C VAL A 152 18.25 1.52 -16.87
N ALA A 153 19.16 0.63 -17.30
CA ALA A 153 19.85 0.72 -18.58
C ALA A 153 18.96 0.30 -19.75
#